data_f1321777ee1c7adef6bd3c60e1ed0760
#
_entry.id   f1321777ee1c7adef6bd3c60e1ed0760
#
_cell.length_a   1.000
_cell.length_b   1.000
_cell.length_c   1.000
_cell.angle_alpha   90.00
_cell.angle_beta   90.00
_cell.angle_gamma   90.00
#
_symmetry.space_group_name_H-M   'P 1'
#
loop_
_entity.id
_entity.type
_entity.pdbx_description
1 polymer ?
#
loop_
_entity_poly.entity_id
_entity_poly.type
_entity_poly.pdbx_seq_one_letter_code
_entity_poly.pdbx_strand_id
1 'polypeptide(L)'
;MDRADIAIEQWARERPDLSVLPMYIFWRLLDAAESVMRDHMNPLFAEAGLLPGEFDVLATLRRSGEPYLLSPTRLYEAVMISSGGMTNRLDRLERAGLVERRPDPSDRRGKLIALTDAGKRVIDETIGRHVANEERLLSVLTAAEQEKLNSLLRKLIAGL
;
A
#
# COMPACT_ATOMS: atom_id res chain seq x y z
N MET A 1 -11.32 -24.92 -6.11
CA MET A 1 -11.11 -25.14 -4.66
C MET A 1 -9.80 -24.45 -4.31
N ASP A 2 -9.86 -23.42 -3.49
CA ASP A 2 -8.67 -22.68 -3.04
C ASP A 2 -8.09 -23.27 -1.73
N ARG A 3 -6.95 -22.69 -1.25
CA ARG A 3 -6.31 -23.17 -0.01
C ARG A 3 -7.21 -23.02 1.23
N ALA A 4 -8.07 -22.01 1.25
CA ALA A 4 -9.01 -21.78 2.34
C ALA A 4 -10.07 -22.87 2.37
N ASP A 5 -10.59 -23.32 1.21
CA ASP A 5 -11.60 -24.40 1.16
C ASP A 5 -11.10 -25.67 1.84
N ILE A 6 -9.86 -26.10 1.53
CA ILE A 6 -9.27 -27.32 2.09
C ILE A 6 -9.16 -27.27 3.61
N ALA A 7 -8.59 -26.17 4.13
CA ALA A 7 -8.36 -26.05 5.56
C ALA A 7 -9.67 -25.91 6.34
N ILE A 8 -10.67 -25.27 5.77
CA ILE A 8 -11.96 -25.09 6.44
C ILE A 8 -12.77 -26.38 6.44
N GLU A 9 -12.72 -27.19 5.39
CA GLU A 9 -13.29 -28.55 5.40
C GLU A 9 -12.67 -29.43 6.51
N GLN A 10 -11.37 -29.28 6.76
CA GLN A 10 -10.69 -29.94 7.86
C GLN A 10 -11.21 -29.45 9.21
N TRP A 11 -11.31 -28.13 9.40
CA TRP A 11 -11.88 -27.57 10.65
C TRP A 11 -13.33 -27.95 10.87
N ALA A 12 -14.15 -27.94 9.82
CA ALA A 12 -15.56 -28.35 9.95
C ALA A 12 -15.72 -29.79 10.39
N ARG A 13 -14.76 -30.67 10.06
CA ARG A 13 -14.74 -32.07 10.55
C ARG A 13 -14.25 -32.18 12.00
N GLU A 14 -13.16 -31.50 12.33
CA GLU A 14 -12.51 -31.65 13.64
C GLU A 14 -13.21 -30.83 14.72
N ARG A 15 -13.82 -29.72 14.36
CA ARG A 15 -14.50 -28.79 15.27
C ARG A 15 -15.84 -28.31 14.67
N PRO A 16 -16.85 -29.19 14.58
CA PRO A 16 -18.15 -28.83 14.00
C PRO A 16 -18.95 -27.82 14.86
N ASP A 17 -18.48 -27.54 16.06
CA ASP A 17 -19.02 -26.52 16.98
C ASP A 17 -18.60 -25.09 16.57
N LEU A 18 -17.61 -24.90 15.70
CA LEU A 18 -17.11 -23.59 15.28
C LEU A 18 -17.84 -23.05 14.05
N SER A 19 -18.12 -21.74 14.07
CA SER A 19 -18.53 -21.04 12.85
C SER A 19 -17.31 -20.81 11.97
N VAL A 20 -17.24 -21.45 10.82
CA VAL A 20 -16.08 -21.39 9.91
C VAL A 20 -16.13 -20.19 8.94
N LEU A 21 -17.28 -19.51 8.79
CA LEU A 21 -17.42 -18.37 7.89
C LEU A 21 -16.41 -17.22 8.14
N PRO A 22 -16.15 -16.81 9.39
CA PRO A 22 -15.11 -15.80 9.66
C PRO A 22 -13.73 -16.23 9.16
N MET A 23 -13.38 -17.51 9.28
CA MET A 23 -12.11 -18.06 8.81
C MET A 23 -12.00 -17.95 7.28
N TYR A 24 -13.09 -18.27 6.54
CA TYR A 24 -13.15 -18.09 5.08
C TYR A 24 -12.85 -16.66 4.66
N ILE A 25 -13.49 -15.70 5.34
CA ILE A 25 -13.36 -14.28 5.00
C ILE A 25 -11.93 -13.81 5.24
N PHE A 26 -11.39 -14.05 6.44
CA PHE A 26 -10.06 -13.55 6.81
C PHE A 26 -8.95 -14.24 6.00
N TRP A 27 -9.03 -15.54 5.77
CA TRP A 27 -8.01 -16.23 4.97
C TRP A 27 -7.97 -15.74 3.53
N ARG A 28 -9.13 -15.58 2.89
CA ARG A 28 -9.17 -15.03 1.51
C ARG A 28 -8.73 -13.58 1.46
N LEU A 29 -9.07 -12.76 2.45
CA LEU A 29 -8.62 -11.38 2.53
C LEU A 29 -7.08 -11.29 2.63
N LEU A 30 -6.49 -12.09 3.51
CA LEU A 30 -5.04 -12.11 3.72
C LEU A 30 -4.29 -12.70 2.52
N ASP A 31 -4.76 -13.82 1.98
CA ASP A 31 -4.16 -14.48 0.81
C ASP A 31 -4.23 -13.57 -0.44
N ALA A 32 -5.38 -12.92 -0.66
CA ALA A 32 -5.53 -11.96 -1.75
C ALA A 32 -4.58 -10.75 -1.58
N ALA A 33 -4.49 -10.17 -0.38
CA ALA A 33 -3.62 -9.03 -0.11
C ALA A 33 -2.14 -9.42 -0.30
N GLU A 34 -1.71 -10.57 0.22
CA GLU A 34 -0.34 -11.07 0.07
C GLU A 34 0.01 -11.34 -1.40
N SER A 35 -0.88 -12.03 -2.13
CA SER A 35 -0.66 -12.38 -3.54
C SER A 35 -0.60 -11.13 -4.42
N VAL A 36 -1.49 -10.16 -4.22
CA VAL A 36 -1.46 -8.89 -4.94
C VAL A 36 -0.13 -8.17 -4.71
N MET A 37 0.31 -8.06 -3.48
CA MET A 37 1.59 -7.39 -3.17
C MET A 37 2.78 -8.14 -3.74
N ARG A 38 2.88 -9.44 -3.51
CA ARG A 38 4.02 -10.26 -3.91
C ARG A 38 4.15 -10.39 -5.42
N ASP A 39 3.05 -10.71 -6.10
CA ASP A 39 3.10 -11.15 -7.49
C ASP A 39 2.81 -10.03 -8.50
N HIS A 40 2.23 -8.91 -8.06
CA HIS A 40 1.77 -7.86 -8.95
C HIS A 40 2.29 -6.46 -8.61
N MET A 41 2.40 -6.08 -7.32
CA MET A 41 2.84 -4.74 -6.94
C MET A 41 4.35 -4.64 -6.78
N ASN A 42 4.96 -5.54 -6.02
CA ASN A 42 6.40 -5.52 -5.79
C ASN A 42 7.24 -5.64 -7.08
N PRO A 43 6.91 -6.50 -8.06
CA PRO A 43 7.60 -6.53 -9.34
C PRO A 43 7.50 -5.21 -10.11
N LEU A 44 6.32 -4.60 -10.12
CA LEU A 44 6.11 -3.29 -10.77
C LEU A 44 6.96 -2.19 -10.13
N PHE A 45 7.03 -2.15 -8.80
CA PHE A 45 7.86 -1.19 -8.07
C PHE A 45 9.35 -1.43 -8.32
N ALA A 46 9.77 -2.71 -8.36
CA ALA A 46 11.15 -3.06 -8.65
C ALA A 46 11.61 -2.62 -10.04
N GLU A 47 10.73 -2.67 -11.06
CA GLU A 47 11.01 -2.13 -12.40
C GLU A 47 11.26 -0.62 -12.40
N ALA A 48 10.63 0.11 -11.48
CA ALA A 48 10.87 1.54 -11.25
C ALA A 48 12.10 1.81 -10.33
N GLY A 49 12.85 0.77 -9.92
CA GLY A 49 13.98 0.87 -9.01
C GLY A 49 13.59 1.11 -7.55
N LEU A 50 12.32 0.88 -7.19
CA LEU A 50 11.78 1.10 -5.86
C LEU A 50 11.69 -0.21 -5.07
N LEU A 51 11.99 -0.14 -3.77
CA LEU A 51 11.68 -1.22 -2.84
C LEU A 51 10.23 -1.11 -2.33
N PRO A 52 9.68 -2.21 -1.77
CA PRO A 52 8.39 -2.17 -1.10
C PRO A 52 8.30 -1.02 -0.08
N GLY A 53 7.26 -0.22 -0.18
CA GLY A 53 7.01 0.93 0.67
C GLY A 53 7.71 2.24 0.25
N GLU A 54 8.66 2.22 -0.68
CA GLU A 54 9.23 3.46 -1.24
C GLU A 54 8.27 4.13 -2.21
N PHE A 55 7.51 3.34 -2.97
CA PHE A 55 6.41 3.84 -3.79
C PHE A 55 5.40 4.64 -2.96
N ASP A 56 4.98 4.11 -1.80
CA ASP A 56 4.00 4.80 -0.93
C ASP A 56 4.52 6.13 -0.40
N VAL A 57 5.82 6.22 -0.10
CA VAL A 57 6.45 7.49 0.31
C VAL A 57 6.36 8.51 -0.81
N LEU A 58 6.79 8.16 -2.03
CA LEU A 58 6.74 9.05 -3.18
C LEU A 58 5.30 9.43 -3.55
N ALA A 59 4.38 8.45 -3.57
CA ALA A 59 2.97 8.67 -3.84
C ALA A 59 2.32 9.57 -2.79
N THR A 60 2.68 9.43 -1.51
CA THR A 60 2.18 10.29 -0.44
C THR A 60 2.66 11.72 -0.59
N LEU A 61 3.94 11.94 -0.88
CA LEU A 61 4.47 13.27 -1.17
C LEU A 61 3.79 13.86 -2.42
N ARG A 62 3.62 13.08 -3.48
CA ARG A 62 3.00 13.55 -4.72
C ARG A 62 1.54 13.97 -4.53
N ARG A 63 0.74 13.15 -3.82
CA ARG A 63 -0.68 13.43 -3.55
C ARG A 63 -0.93 14.51 -2.51
N SER A 64 0.09 14.91 -1.75
CA SER A 64 -0.04 16.03 -0.80
C SER A 64 -0.20 17.40 -1.49
N GLY A 65 0.03 17.46 -2.80
CA GLY A 65 -0.03 18.71 -3.55
C GLY A 65 1.24 19.55 -3.41
N GLU A 66 1.34 20.62 -4.24
CA GLU A 66 2.48 21.53 -4.16
C GLU A 66 2.58 22.19 -2.78
N PRO A 67 3.77 22.32 -2.24
CA PRO A 67 5.10 22.10 -2.83
C PRO A 67 5.65 20.67 -2.66
N TYR A 68 4.82 19.62 -2.51
CA TYR A 68 5.19 18.22 -2.36
C TYR A 68 6.14 17.96 -1.19
N LEU A 69 5.82 18.54 -0.05
CA LEU A 69 6.67 18.68 1.12
C LEU A 69 5.90 18.31 2.38
N LEU A 70 6.40 17.36 3.15
CA LEU A 70 5.78 16.93 4.42
C LEU A 70 6.82 16.80 5.51
N SER A 71 6.44 17.07 6.76
CA SER A 71 7.24 16.65 7.90
C SER A 71 7.27 15.12 7.99
N PRO A 72 8.34 14.53 8.55
CA PRO A 72 8.40 13.08 8.77
C PRO A 72 7.17 12.55 9.51
N THR A 73 6.68 13.26 10.53
CA THR A 73 5.49 12.87 11.29
C THR A 73 4.25 12.79 10.39
N ARG A 74 3.98 13.85 9.61
CA ARG A 74 2.85 13.85 8.67
C ARG A 74 2.99 12.78 7.59
N LEU A 75 4.21 12.54 7.12
CA LEU A 75 4.46 11.48 6.15
C LEU A 75 4.16 10.10 6.77
N TYR A 76 4.58 9.87 8.03
CA TYR A 76 4.27 8.65 8.78
C TYR A 76 2.76 8.40 8.92
N GLU A 77 2.01 9.43 9.27
CA GLU A 77 0.56 9.35 9.45
C GLU A 77 -0.19 9.12 8.12
N ALA A 78 0.38 9.59 7.02
CA ALA A 78 -0.28 9.59 5.72
C ALA A 78 0.06 8.37 4.84
N VAL A 79 1.15 7.64 5.09
CA VAL A 79 1.46 6.42 4.34
C VAL A 79 0.52 5.30 4.71
N MET A 80 0.15 4.49 3.73
CA MET A 80 -0.81 3.39 3.90
C MET A 80 -0.15 2.08 4.34
N ILE A 81 1.15 2.10 4.61
CA ILE A 81 1.93 0.94 5.04
C ILE A 81 2.50 1.14 6.45
N SER A 82 2.96 0.04 7.06
CA SER A 82 3.57 0.10 8.39
C SER A 82 4.77 1.06 8.45
N SER A 83 4.86 1.80 9.54
CA SER A 83 5.94 2.76 9.80
C SER A 83 7.33 2.12 9.98
N GLY A 84 7.40 0.79 10.13
CA GLY A 84 8.66 0.07 10.27
C GLY A 84 9.62 0.34 9.11
N GLY A 85 10.83 0.83 9.43
CA GLY A 85 11.86 1.10 8.44
C GLY A 85 11.73 2.39 7.65
N MET A 86 10.84 3.34 8.04
CA MET A 86 10.67 4.61 7.33
C MET A 86 11.98 5.40 7.20
N THR A 87 12.77 5.49 8.25
CA THR A 87 14.07 6.17 8.21
C THR A 87 14.97 5.58 7.12
N ASN A 88 15.08 4.25 7.06
CA ASN A 88 15.87 3.58 6.04
C ASN A 88 15.34 3.81 4.62
N ARG A 89 14.01 3.87 4.45
CA ARG A 89 13.37 4.19 3.16
C ARG A 89 13.71 5.61 2.74
N LEU A 90 13.56 6.59 3.63
CA LEU A 90 13.89 7.99 3.36
C LEU A 90 15.37 8.16 3.02
N ASP A 91 16.27 7.50 3.74
CA ASP A 91 17.71 7.55 3.49
C ASP A 91 18.06 6.93 2.12
N ARG A 92 17.35 5.88 1.71
CA ARG A 92 17.53 5.27 0.39
C ARG A 92 17.01 6.16 -0.73
N LEU A 93 15.82 6.70 -0.57
CA LEU A 93 15.21 7.62 -1.53
C LEU A 93 16.03 8.90 -1.69
N GLU A 94 16.59 9.43 -0.59
CA GLU A 94 17.48 10.59 -0.64
C GLU A 94 18.79 10.29 -1.35
N ARG A 95 19.42 9.15 -1.06
CA ARG A 95 20.62 8.70 -1.80
C ARG A 95 20.35 8.46 -3.30
N ALA A 96 19.13 8.03 -3.64
CA ALA A 96 18.71 7.90 -5.03
C ALA A 96 18.32 9.25 -5.68
N GLY A 97 18.34 10.35 -4.93
CA GLY A 97 17.97 11.68 -5.42
C GLY A 97 16.50 11.87 -5.73
N LEU A 98 15.61 10.99 -5.18
CA LEU A 98 14.16 11.05 -5.42
C LEU A 98 13.44 11.91 -4.39
N VAL A 99 14.01 12.06 -3.21
CA VAL A 99 13.58 13.01 -2.18
C VAL A 99 14.79 13.78 -1.64
N GLU A 100 14.53 14.88 -0.99
CA GLU A 100 15.55 15.65 -0.26
C GLU A 100 15.02 16.11 1.09
N ARG A 101 15.94 16.31 2.06
CA ARG A 101 15.61 16.90 3.35
C ARG A 101 15.85 18.40 3.31
N ARG A 102 14.82 19.20 3.61
CA ARG A 102 14.88 20.65 3.72
C ARG A 102 14.73 21.10 5.18
N PRO A 103 15.35 22.23 5.60
CA PRO A 103 15.05 22.82 6.89
C PRO A 103 13.57 23.18 7.00
N ASP A 104 12.97 22.97 8.18
CA ASP A 104 11.62 23.44 8.44
C ASP A 104 11.68 24.94 8.86
N PRO A 105 11.02 25.84 8.12
CA PRO A 105 11.03 27.27 8.46
C PRO A 105 10.32 27.58 9.77
N SER A 106 9.45 26.69 10.25
CA SER A 106 8.71 26.84 11.50
C SER A 106 9.38 26.20 12.71
N ASP A 107 10.34 25.29 12.49
CA ASP A 107 11.09 24.59 13.54
C ASP A 107 12.59 24.52 13.17
N ARG A 108 13.42 25.25 13.90
CA ARG A 108 14.89 25.29 13.66
C ARG A 108 15.56 23.92 13.72
N ARG A 109 14.98 22.94 14.40
CA ARG A 109 15.50 21.57 14.48
C ARG A 109 14.76 20.62 13.56
N GLY A 110 13.63 21.06 13.00
CA GLY A 110 12.78 20.29 12.13
C GLY A 110 13.39 20.09 10.74
N LYS A 111 13.05 18.95 10.12
CA LYS A 111 13.33 18.67 8.72
C LYS A 111 12.02 18.33 8.02
N LEU A 112 11.91 18.80 6.80
CA LEU A 112 10.84 18.44 5.89
C LEU A 112 11.40 17.54 4.81
N ILE A 113 10.59 16.60 4.33
CA ILE A 113 10.89 15.72 3.21
C ILE A 113 10.21 16.28 1.98
N ALA A 114 10.99 16.64 0.98
CA ALA A 114 10.52 17.17 -0.29
C ALA A 114 10.70 16.14 -1.42
N LEU A 115 9.72 16.06 -2.31
CA LEU A 115 9.85 15.34 -3.55
C LEU A 115 10.73 16.16 -4.52
N THR A 116 11.73 15.53 -5.12
CA THR A 116 12.54 16.17 -6.16
C THR A 116 11.84 16.07 -7.52
N ASP A 117 12.33 16.81 -8.53
CA ASP A 117 11.84 16.67 -9.91
C ASP A 117 12.08 15.25 -10.46
N ALA A 118 13.17 14.60 -10.06
CA ALA A 118 13.44 13.21 -10.42
C ALA A 118 12.42 12.28 -9.75
N GLY A 119 12.16 12.46 -8.45
CA GLY A 119 11.15 11.69 -7.71
C GLY A 119 9.75 11.91 -8.29
N LYS A 120 9.41 13.15 -8.68
CA LYS A 120 8.14 13.46 -9.32
C LYS A 120 7.96 12.71 -10.65
N ARG A 121 8.98 12.69 -11.50
CA ARG A 121 8.92 11.93 -12.75
C ARG A 121 8.72 10.43 -12.52
N VAL A 122 9.49 9.86 -11.60
CA VAL A 122 9.40 8.43 -11.27
C VAL A 122 8.00 8.08 -10.74
N ILE A 123 7.43 8.88 -9.82
CA ILE A 123 6.12 8.56 -9.28
C ILE A 123 4.99 8.82 -10.29
N ASP A 124 5.06 9.87 -11.10
CA ASP A 124 4.04 10.17 -12.11
C ASP A 124 3.97 9.07 -13.19
N GLU A 125 5.11 8.47 -13.56
CA GLU A 125 5.17 7.30 -14.44
C GLU A 125 4.65 6.03 -13.77
N THR A 126 5.12 5.77 -12.55
CA THR A 126 4.81 4.52 -11.84
C THR A 126 3.35 4.46 -11.41
N ILE A 127 2.74 5.58 -11.00
CA ILE A 127 1.33 5.60 -10.55
C ILE A 127 0.36 5.24 -11.67
N GLY A 128 0.62 5.67 -12.90
CA GLY A 128 -0.21 5.29 -14.05
C GLY A 128 -0.20 3.78 -14.30
N ARG A 129 0.99 3.18 -14.24
CA ARG A 129 1.16 1.71 -14.37
C ARG A 129 0.55 0.95 -13.18
N HIS A 130 0.65 1.51 -11.99
CA HIS A 130 0.06 0.95 -10.77
C HIS A 130 -1.46 0.87 -10.90
N VAL A 131 -2.14 1.96 -11.27
CA VAL A 131 -3.58 2.00 -11.46
C VAL A 131 -4.03 1.04 -12.56
N ALA A 132 -3.35 1.01 -13.71
CA ALA A 132 -3.67 0.08 -14.78
C ALA A 132 -3.52 -1.40 -14.36
N ASN A 133 -2.54 -1.70 -13.49
CA ASN A 133 -2.38 -3.02 -12.91
C ASN A 133 -3.53 -3.39 -11.95
N GLU A 134 -3.97 -2.43 -11.11
CA GLU A 134 -5.13 -2.62 -10.22
C GLU A 134 -6.43 -2.83 -11.01
N GLU A 135 -6.67 -2.04 -12.06
CA GLU A 135 -7.82 -2.21 -12.96
C GLU A 135 -7.82 -3.61 -13.59
N ARG A 136 -6.68 -4.07 -14.07
CA ARG A 136 -6.53 -5.43 -14.63
C ARG A 136 -6.83 -6.51 -13.60
N LEU A 137 -6.35 -6.37 -12.36
CA LEU A 137 -6.61 -7.33 -11.29
C LEU A 137 -8.09 -7.37 -10.90
N LEU A 138 -8.74 -6.21 -10.88
CA LEU A 138 -10.16 -6.09 -10.55
C LEU A 138 -11.09 -6.44 -11.73
N SER A 139 -10.58 -6.64 -12.95
CA SER A 139 -11.40 -6.93 -14.14
C SER A 139 -12.19 -8.24 -14.07
N VAL A 140 -11.85 -9.13 -13.14
CA VAL A 140 -12.61 -10.35 -12.85
C VAL A 140 -13.94 -10.09 -12.14
N LEU A 141 -14.14 -8.85 -11.65
CA LEU A 141 -15.33 -8.38 -10.97
C LEU A 141 -16.08 -7.37 -11.84
N THR A 142 -17.38 -7.44 -11.87
CA THR A 142 -18.21 -6.39 -12.45
C THR A 142 -18.10 -5.08 -11.65
N ALA A 143 -18.43 -3.94 -12.25
CA ALA A 143 -18.41 -2.65 -11.55
C ALA A 143 -19.25 -2.66 -10.26
N ALA A 144 -20.43 -3.29 -10.27
CA ALA A 144 -21.27 -3.41 -9.08
C ALA A 144 -20.63 -4.25 -7.97
N GLU A 145 -19.91 -5.32 -8.32
CA GLU A 145 -19.17 -6.14 -7.36
C GLU A 145 -17.97 -5.40 -6.78
N GLN A 146 -17.24 -4.60 -7.59
CA GLN A 146 -16.15 -3.75 -7.11
C GLN A 146 -16.65 -2.70 -6.10
N GLU A 147 -17.76 -2.02 -6.39
CA GLU A 147 -18.38 -1.08 -5.46
C GLU A 147 -18.84 -1.76 -4.17
N LYS A 148 -19.44 -2.95 -4.29
CA LYS A 148 -19.86 -3.74 -3.14
C LYS A 148 -18.67 -4.15 -2.27
N LEU A 149 -17.59 -4.64 -2.88
CA LEU A 149 -16.35 -5.01 -2.19
C LEU A 149 -15.76 -3.80 -1.45
N ASN A 150 -15.62 -2.66 -2.12
CA ASN A 150 -15.12 -1.43 -1.51
C ASN A 150 -15.98 -1.00 -0.30
N SER A 151 -17.31 -1.07 -0.43
CA SER A 151 -18.23 -0.73 0.66
C SER A 151 -18.09 -1.67 1.86
N LEU A 152 -17.91 -2.97 1.63
CA LEU A 152 -17.72 -3.97 2.68
C LEU A 152 -16.38 -3.81 3.40
N LEU A 153 -15.31 -3.56 2.64
CA LEU A 153 -13.98 -3.30 3.21
C LEU A 153 -13.96 -2.01 4.06
N ARG A 154 -14.58 -0.93 3.57
CA ARG A 154 -14.74 0.31 4.37
C ARG A 154 -15.46 0.06 5.69
N LYS A 155 -16.56 -0.72 5.65
CA LYS A 155 -17.32 -1.05 6.86
C LYS A 155 -16.49 -1.90 7.83
N LEU A 156 -15.73 -2.86 7.32
CA LEU A 156 -14.84 -3.70 8.14
C LEU A 156 -13.77 -2.84 8.80
N ILE A 157 -13.06 -2.00 8.04
CA ILE A 157 -11.97 -1.14 8.55
C ILE A 157 -12.50 -0.17 9.61
N ALA A 158 -13.69 0.39 9.44
CA ALA A 158 -14.29 1.29 10.42
C ALA A 158 -14.67 0.61 11.76
N GLY A 159 -14.68 -0.71 11.81
CA GLY A 159 -14.96 -1.49 13.01
C GLY A 159 -13.71 -2.07 13.71
N LEU A 160 -12.51 -1.83 13.15
CA LEU A 160 -11.23 -2.25 13.72
C LEU A 160 -10.63 -1.15 14.61
#